data_b5291189acbc5b9d46343a0f6b2a7736
#
_entry.id   b5291189acbc5b9d46343a0f6b2a7736
#
_cell.length_a   1.000
_cell.length_b   1.000
_cell.length_c   1.000
_cell.angle_alpha   90.00
_cell.angle_beta   90.00
_cell.angle_gamma   90.00
#
_symmetry.space_group_name_H-M   'P 1'
#
loop_
_entity.id
_entity.type
_entity.pdbx_description
1 polymer ?
#
loop_
_entity_poly.entity_id
_entity_poly.type
_entity_poly.pdbx_seq_one_letter_code
_entity_poly.pdbx_strand_id
1 'polypeptide(L)'
;MKITKNNTKFILLHSSTHNKYTSPHTNHRFCLLFSLTFLTFLLFTLTILTATKTTVSSTAATAPTLPDSVAKALIHYAAVASSANVTTGTRPMSTAEISAVAATLLRIPNPNFLVFGLNHESLLWFALNQHGRTVLLDENEYRIFDFEKSNPGVEAYDVQFTTKVRDYPTLLLHARTEFERDCRPVQNLLFSECKLGINDLPNHLYEIPWDVILVDGPRGDSPAAPGRMSALFTAAVLGRSKKTVDGKTNTHVFVHDLKREVERIFSDEFLCRENLVENVDSLGHFVVRSERENEAISEFCASPRSPLSLSSSS
;
A
#
# COMPACT_ATOMS: atom_id res chain seq x y z
N MET A 1 -41.06 -36.03 -3.24
CA MET A 1 -41.38 -34.88 -4.07
C MET A 1 -40.54 -34.96 -5.34
N LYS A 2 -41.17 -34.92 -6.50
CA LYS A 2 -40.69 -35.44 -7.79
C LYS A 2 -39.52 -34.64 -8.36
N ILE A 3 -38.47 -35.35 -8.79
CA ILE A 3 -37.34 -34.85 -9.59
C ILE A 3 -37.78 -34.94 -11.08
N THR A 4 -37.75 -33.84 -11.80
CA THR A 4 -37.96 -33.80 -13.23
C THR A 4 -36.64 -33.64 -13.95
N LYS A 5 -36.22 -34.68 -14.69
CA LYS A 5 -35.09 -34.66 -15.63
C LYS A 5 -35.56 -34.06 -16.95
N ASN A 6 -34.91 -33.02 -17.44
CA ASN A 6 -35.07 -32.55 -18.81
C ASN A 6 -33.94 -33.12 -19.68
N ASN A 7 -34.35 -33.99 -20.60
CA ASN A 7 -33.52 -34.53 -21.68
C ASN A 7 -33.55 -33.58 -22.88
N THR A 8 -32.42 -33.00 -23.25
CA THR A 8 -32.26 -32.29 -24.52
C THR A 8 -31.66 -33.25 -25.55
N LYS A 9 -32.44 -33.57 -26.57
CA LYS A 9 -32.00 -34.37 -27.73
C LYS A 9 -31.31 -33.47 -28.74
N PHE A 10 -30.09 -33.80 -29.10
CA PHE A 10 -29.43 -33.23 -30.28
C PHE A 10 -29.85 -33.98 -31.55
N ILE A 11 -30.38 -33.25 -32.53
CA ILE A 11 -30.70 -33.77 -33.86
C ILE A 11 -29.50 -33.47 -34.76
N LEU A 12 -28.86 -34.55 -35.24
CA LEU A 12 -27.82 -34.49 -36.29
C LEU A 12 -28.55 -34.49 -37.64
N LEU A 13 -28.49 -33.37 -38.36
CA LEU A 13 -28.88 -33.26 -39.74
C LEU A 13 -27.73 -33.71 -40.65
N HIS A 14 -27.94 -34.86 -41.31
CA HIS A 14 -27.04 -35.38 -42.34
C HIS A 14 -27.43 -34.75 -43.68
N SER A 15 -26.57 -33.89 -44.24
CA SER A 15 -26.74 -33.35 -45.57
C SER A 15 -25.87 -34.15 -46.55
N SER A 16 -26.56 -34.94 -47.41
CA SER A 16 -25.92 -35.63 -48.52
C SER A 16 -25.87 -34.68 -49.72
N THR A 17 -24.69 -34.31 -50.17
CA THR A 17 -24.52 -33.57 -51.42
C THR A 17 -23.82 -34.43 -52.49
N HIS A 18 -24.55 -34.63 -53.57
CA HIS A 18 -24.14 -35.28 -54.79
C HIS A 18 -23.02 -34.49 -55.48
N ASN A 19 -21.87 -35.15 -55.71
CA ASN A 19 -20.76 -34.64 -56.52
C ASN A 19 -21.11 -34.72 -58.01
N LYS A 20 -21.22 -33.56 -58.67
CA LYS A 20 -21.05 -33.46 -60.13
C LYS A 20 -19.66 -32.89 -60.42
N TYR A 21 -18.83 -33.74 -61.02
CA TYR A 21 -17.55 -33.33 -61.59
C TYR A 21 -17.80 -32.41 -62.79
N THR A 22 -17.38 -31.15 -62.68
CA THR A 22 -17.14 -30.26 -63.79
C THR A 22 -15.71 -29.80 -63.72
N SER A 23 -14.94 -30.11 -64.74
CA SER A 23 -13.54 -29.72 -64.92
C SER A 23 -13.36 -28.20 -64.88
N PRO A 24 -12.42 -27.64 -64.07
CA PRO A 24 -12.16 -26.21 -64.11
C PRO A 24 -11.09 -25.91 -65.16
N HIS A 25 -11.47 -25.25 -66.20
CA HIS A 25 -10.52 -24.45 -66.97
C HIS A 25 -10.05 -23.28 -66.07
N THR A 26 -9.00 -23.48 -65.33
CA THR A 26 -8.42 -22.47 -64.45
C THR A 26 -7.80 -21.38 -65.32
N ASN A 27 -8.42 -20.22 -65.35
CA ASN A 27 -7.87 -19.02 -65.96
C ASN A 27 -6.58 -18.60 -65.25
N HIS A 28 -5.46 -18.98 -65.79
CA HIS A 28 -4.10 -18.61 -65.32
C HIS A 28 -3.92 -17.11 -65.08
N ARG A 29 -4.72 -16.26 -65.71
CA ARG A 29 -4.74 -14.81 -65.57
C ARG A 29 -5.35 -14.37 -64.21
N PHE A 30 -6.36 -15.08 -63.68
CA PHE A 30 -6.91 -14.80 -62.39
C PHE A 30 -5.97 -15.20 -61.23
N CYS A 31 -5.28 -16.33 -61.32
CA CYS A 31 -4.27 -16.73 -60.34
C CYS A 31 -3.09 -15.74 -60.26
N LEU A 32 -2.64 -15.25 -61.43
CA LEU A 32 -1.56 -14.24 -61.46
C LEU A 32 -2.00 -12.90 -60.86
N LEU A 33 -3.22 -12.45 -61.08
CA LEU A 33 -3.73 -11.22 -60.49
C LEU A 33 -3.91 -11.36 -58.94
N PHE A 34 -4.46 -12.48 -58.45
CA PHE A 34 -4.52 -12.76 -57.04
C PHE A 34 -3.16 -12.87 -56.35
N SER A 35 -2.21 -13.53 -57.00
CA SER A 35 -0.82 -13.62 -56.53
C SER A 35 -0.13 -12.25 -56.45
N LEU A 36 -0.35 -11.40 -57.46
CA LEU A 36 0.25 -10.05 -57.48
C LEU A 36 -0.36 -9.13 -56.40
N THR A 37 -1.70 -9.18 -56.22
CA THR A 37 -2.37 -8.40 -55.16
C THR A 37 -1.98 -8.89 -53.77
N PHE A 38 -1.82 -10.19 -53.56
CA PHE A 38 -1.36 -10.74 -52.29
C PHE A 38 0.07 -10.33 -51.98
N LEU A 39 0.95 -10.36 -53.02
CA LEU A 39 2.37 -9.95 -52.90
C LEU A 39 2.48 -8.44 -52.57
N THR A 40 1.65 -7.59 -53.21
CA THR A 40 1.64 -6.15 -52.93
C THR A 40 1.11 -5.85 -51.53
N PHE A 41 0.09 -6.59 -51.08
CA PHE A 41 -0.41 -6.49 -49.72
C PHE A 41 0.62 -6.95 -48.69
N LEU A 42 1.33 -8.02 -48.95
CA LEU A 42 2.39 -8.53 -48.09
C LEU A 42 3.57 -7.55 -48.00
N LEU A 43 3.98 -6.95 -49.12
CA LEU A 43 5.00 -5.91 -49.14
C LEU A 43 4.54 -4.63 -48.41
N PHE A 44 3.30 -4.25 -48.57
CA PHE A 44 2.71 -3.09 -47.85
C PHE A 44 2.64 -3.32 -46.33
N THR A 45 2.23 -4.53 -45.92
CA THR A 45 2.26 -4.89 -44.49
C THR A 45 3.68 -4.95 -43.93
N LEU A 46 4.64 -5.47 -44.74
CA LEU A 46 6.04 -5.52 -44.33
C LEU A 46 6.65 -4.12 -44.20
N THR A 47 6.30 -3.19 -45.10
CA THR A 47 6.76 -1.79 -45.00
C THR A 47 6.13 -1.07 -43.81
N ILE A 48 4.87 -1.33 -43.44
CA ILE A 48 4.28 -0.83 -42.23
C ILE A 48 5.00 -1.40 -40.98
N LEU A 49 5.25 -2.71 -40.95
CA LEU A 49 6.00 -3.34 -39.84
C LEU A 49 7.45 -2.85 -39.71
N THR A 50 8.11 -2.50 -40.83
CA THR A 50 9.46 -1.94 -40.80
C THR A 50 9.48 -0.45 -40.53
N ALA A 51 8.45 0.32 -40.95
CA ALA A 51 8.29 1.74 -40.61
C ALA A 51 7.99 1.98 -39.13
N THR A 52 7.39 1.00 -38.45
CA THR A 52 7.20 1.07 -36.96
C THR A 52 8.48 0.71 -36.19
N LYS A 53 9.56 0.27 -36.88
CA LYS A 53 10.91 0.15 -36.31
C LYS A 53 11.78 1.39 -36.53
N THR A 54 11.22 2.53 -36.93
CA THR A 54 11.92 3.78 -36.71
C THR A 54 12.08 3.92 -35.18
N THR A 55 13.31 3.80 -34.76
CA THR A 55 13.87 4.12 -33.47
C THR A 55 13.04 5.24 -32.81
N VAL A 56 12.02 4.85 -32.06
CA VAL A 56 11.71 5.59 -30.86
C VAL A 56 12.96 5.39 -30.02
N SER A 57 13.90 6.31 -30.16
CA SER A 57 14.87 6.57 -29.10
C SER A 57 13.99 6.80 -27.90
N SER A 58 13.84 5.76 -27.09
CA SER A 58 13.24 5.81 -25.77
C SER A 58 14.22 6.64 -24.94
N THR A 59 14.20 7.95 -25.13
CA THR A 59 14.35 8.85 -24.02
C THR A 59 13.19 8.42 -23.13
N ALA A 60 13.50 7.64 -22.10
CA ALA A 60 12.60 7.43 -20.99
C ALA A 60 12.13 8.85 -20.64
N ALA A 61 10.92 9.19 -21.07
CA ALA A 61 10.26 10.42 -20.65
C ALA A 61 10.13 10.21 -19.16
N THR A 62 11.07 10.80 -18.41
CA THR A 62 10.99 10.91 -16.96
C THR A 62 9.63 11.53 -16.74
N ALA A 63 8.70 10.79 -16.13
CA ALA A 63 7.38 11.32 -15.81
C ALA A 63 7.60 12.68 -15.15
N PRO A 64 6.86 13.74 -15.53
CA PRO A 64 7.12 15.08 -15.05
C PRO A 64 7.03 15.08 -13.53
N THR A 65 8.19 15.15 -12.87
CA THR A 65 8.27 15.27 -11.41
C THR A 65 7.68 16.59 -11.00
N LEU A 66 6.95 16.61 -9.89
CA LEU A 66 6.37 17.83 -9.33
C LEU A 66 7.52 18.84 -9.08
N PRO A 67 7.45 20.08 -9.61
CA PRO A 67 8.49 21.08 -9.35
C PRO A 67 8.64 21.36 -7.86
N ASP A 68 9.87 21.50 -7.36
CA ASP A 68 10.15 21.74 -5.93
C ASP A 68 9.39 22.94 -5.35
N SER A 69 9.21 24.00 -6.15
CA SER A 69 8.43 25.18 -5.74
C SER A 69 6.97 24.86 -5.48
N VAL A 70 6.39 23.97 -6.30
CA VAL A 70 5.00 23.53 -6.14
C VAL A 70 4.87 22.61 -4.91
N ALA A 71 5.80 21.66 -4.75
CA ALA A 71 5.82 20.80 -3.57
C ALA A 71 5.92 21.63 -2.27
N LYS A 72 6.82 22.61 -2.21
CA LYS A 72 6.95 23.54 -1.06
C LYS A 72 5.69 24.36 -0.82
N ALA A 73 5.04 24.85 -1.85
CA ALA A 73 3.77 25.58 -1.73
C ALA A 73 2.66 24.69 -1.15
N LEU A 74 2.50 23.46 -1.66
CA LEU A 74 1.51 22.51 -1.16
C LEU A 74 1.76 22.16 0.31
N ILE A 75 3.01 21.90 0.72
CA ILE A 75 3.40 21.66 2.11
C ILE A 75 3.03 22.85 3.00
N HIS A 76 3.34 24.07 2.55
CA HIS A 76 3.01 25.29 3.30
C HIS A 76 1.50 25.43 3.51
N TYR A 77 0.69 25.26 2.45
CA TYR A 77 -0.76 25.36 2.55
C TYR A 77 -1.35 24.27 3.46
N ALA A 78 -0.87 23.03 3.37
CA ALA A 78 -1.32 21.95 4.24
C ALA A 78 -1.04 22.26 5.72
N ALA A 79 0.17 22.73 6.04
CA ALA A 79 0.56 23.08 7.40
C ALA A 79 -0.26 24.24 7.98
N VAL A 80 -0.58 25.27 7.18
CA VAL A 80 -1.43 26.40 7.59
C VAL A 80 -2.88 25.93 7.83
N ALA A 81 -3.42 25.11 6.93
CA ALA A 81 -4.77 24.56 7.07
C ALA A 81 -4.91 23.69 8.33
N SER A 82 -3.91 22.88 8.64
CA SER A 82 -3.85 22.07 9.85
C SER A 82 -3.87 22.93 11.12
N SER A 83 -3.11 24.03 11.12
CA SER A 83 -3.04 24.96 12.27
C SER A 83 -4.36 25.70 12.54
N ALA A 84 -5.14 25.98 11.51
CA ALA A 84 -6.41 26.73 11.62
C ALA A 84 -7.56 25.89 12.19
N ASN A 85 -7.48 24.56 12.10
CA ASN A 85 -8.59 23.64 12.44
C ASN A 85 -8.38 22.87 13.74
N VAL A 86 -7.62 23.38 14.70
CA VAL A 86 -7.37 22.75 16.01
C VAL A 86 -8.66 22.79 16.87
N THR A 87 -9.65 21.99 16.52
CA THR A 87 -10.89 21.86 17.31
C THR A 87 -10.98 20.54 18.07
N THR A 88 -10.04 19.63 17.93
CA THR A 88 -10.18 18.26 18.47
C THR A 88 -8.86 17.68 18.94
N GLY A 89 -8.40 18.01 20.14
CA GLY A 89 -7.51 17.17 20.99
C GLY A 89 -6.21 16.56 20.42
N THR A 90 -6.05 16.48 19.12
CA THR A 90 -4.84 16.01 18.44
C THR A 90 -4.02 17.17 17.94
N ARG A 91 -2.72 17.15 18.20
CA ARG A 91 -1.79 18.12 17.66
C ARG A 91 -1.63 17.88 16.12
N PRO A 92 -1.84 18.88 15.27
CA PRO A 92 -1.53 18.74 13.85
C PRO A 92 -0.01 18.62 13.64
N MET A 93 0.40 17.99 12.56
CA MET A 93 1.81 17.94 12.16
C MET A 93 2.33 19.35 11.87
N SER A 94 3.56 19.64 12.34
CA SER A 94 4.25 20.90 12.00
C SER A 94 4.73 20.89 10.54
N THR A 95 5.03 22.08 10.00
CA THR A 95 5.63 22.20 8.66
C THR A 95 6.91 21.38 8.52
N ALA A 96 7.71 21.30 9.59
CA ALA A 96 8.94 20.52 9.60
C ALA A 96 8.67 19.02 9.55
N GLU A 97 7.68 18.53 10.31
CA GLU A 97 7.23 17.13 10.30
C GLU A 97 6.67 16.72 8.94
N ILE A 98 5.78 17.53 8.35
CA ILE A 98 5.23 17.31 6.99
C ILE A 98 6.36 17.28 5.96
N SER A 99 7.33 18.21 6.07
CA SER A 99 8.47 18.28 5.16
C SER A 99 9.37 17.05 5.24
N ALA A 100 9.55 16.46 6.41
CA ALA A 100 10.36 15.25 6.59
C ALA A 100 9.74 14.03 5.88
N VAL A 101 8.42 13.83 6.01
CA VAL A 101 7.69 12.80 5.28
C VAL A 101 7.74 13.05 3.76
N ALA A 102 7.44 14.28 3.34
CA ALA A 102 7.46 14.70 1.94
C ALA A 102 8.82 14.48 1.27
N ALA A 103 9.92 14.84 1.96
CA ALA A 103 11.27 14.63 1.45
C ALA A 103 11.59 13.16 1.18
N THR A 104 11.09 12.26 2.02
CA THR A 104 11.25 10.81 1.81
C THR A 104 10.40 10.31 0.65
N LEU A 105 9.14 10.74 0.52
CA LEU A 105 8.27 10.38 -0.60
C LEU A 105 8.87 10.83 -1.94
N LEU A 106 9.34 12.07 -2.03
CA LEU A 106 9.90 12.63 -3.27
C LEU A 106 11.24 11.99 -3.68
N ARG A 107 11.96 11.39 -2.74
CA ARG A 107 13.25 10.71 -3.00
C ARG A 107 13.08 9.30 -3.55
N ILE A 108 11.99 8.60 -3.19
CA ILE A 108 11.75 7.21 -3.60
C ILE A 108 10.93 7.21 -4.90
N PRO A 109 11.41 6.59 -5.98
CA PRO A 109 10.63 6.49 -7.21
C PRO A 109 9.37 5.64 -7.02
N ASN A 110 8.20 6.19 -7.32
CA ASN A 110 6.89 5.52 -7.28
C ASN A 110 6.65 4.74 -5.97
N PRO A 111 6.75 5.37 -4.78
CA PRO A 111 6.67 4.63 -3.53
C PRO A 111 5.26 4.10 -3.25
N ASN A 112 5.19 2.91 -2.63
CA ASN A 112 3.99 2.44 -1.97
C ASN A 112 3.92 3.07 -0.58
N PHE A 113 2.92 3.90 -0.36
CA PHE A 113 2.75 4.68 0.85
C PHE A 113 1.45 4.33 1.58
N LEU A 114 1.58 3.86 2.81
CA LEU A 114 0.47 3.54 3.72
C LEU A 114 0.36 4.61 4.80
N VAL A 115 -0.84 5.13 5.04
CA VAL A 115 -1.10 6.14 6.06
C VAL A 115 -2.19 5.67 7.00
N PHE A 116 -1.89 5.58 8.29
CA PHE A 116 -2.88 5.42 9.34
C PHE A 116 -3.30 6.81 9.84
N GLY A 117 -4.56 7.15 9.63
CA GLY A 117 -5.19 8.41 9.99
C GLY A 117 -5.56 9.28 8.78
N LEU A 118 -6.82 9.67 8.71
CA LEU A 118 -7.34 10.62 7.73
C LEU A 118 -7.30 12.03 8.34
N ASN A 119 -6.36 12.85 7.90
CA ASN A 119 -6.10 14.19 8.42
C ASN A 119 -6.10 15.24 7.30
N HIS A 120 -5.82 16.49 7.65
CA HIS A 120 -5.79 17.60 6.69
C HIS A 120 -4.72 17.43 5.62
N GLU A 121 -3.63 16.73 5.94
CA GLU A 121 -2.51 16.45 5.05
C GLU A 121 -2.81 15.32 4.04
N SER A 122 -3.94 14.63 4.18
CA SER A 122 -4.24 13.44 3.36
C SER A 122 -4.19 13.71 1.87
N LEU A 123 -4.78 14.81 1.40
CA LEU A 123 -4.73 15.19 -0.03
C LEU A 123 -3.33 15.61 -0.48
N LEU A 124 -2.52 16.19 0.41
CA LEU A 124 -1.12 16.49 0.13
C LEU A 124 -0.35 15.22 -0.22
N TRP A 125 -0.58 14.14 0.53
CA TRP A 125 0.11 12.85 0.31
C TRP A 125 -0.17 12.29 -1.09
N PHE A 126 -1.42 12.33 -1.56
CA PHE A 126 -1.76 11.94 -2.93
C PHE A 126 -1.11 12.85 -3.98
N ALA A 127 -1.09 14.17 -3.73
CA ALA A 127 -0.49 15.12 -4.65
C ALA A 127 1.03 14.95 -4.77
N LEU A 128 1.73 14.64 -3.67
CA LEU A 128 3.18 14.39 -3.67
C LEU A 128 3.54 13.02 -4.24
N ASN A 129 2.66 12.02 -4.10
CA ASN A 129 2.86 10.64 -4.54
C ASN A 129 2.04 10.27 -5.78
N GLN A 130 1.83 11.21 -6.71
CA GLN A 130 0.97 11.02 -7.89
C GLN A 130 1.39 9.88 -8.82
N HIS A 131 2.64 9.42 -8.76
CA HIS A 131 3.17 8.31 -9.57
C HIS A 131 3.29 7.00 -8.77
N GLY A 132 3.20 7.06 -7.45
CA GLY A 132 3.18 5.91 -6.57
C GLY A 132 1.76 5.51 -6.16
N ARG A 133 1.66 4.60 -5.22
CA ARG A 133 0.39 4.21 -4.62
C ARG A 133 0.28 4.79 -3.20
N THR A 134 -0.80 5.48 -2.90
CA THR A 134 -1.11 5.96 -1.55
C THR A 134 -2.40 5.32 -1.08
N VAL A 135 -2.38 4.74 0.12
CA VAL A 135 -3.54 4.13 0.78
C VAL A 135 -3.73 4.78 2.14
N LEU A 136 -4.94 5.21 2.44
CA LEU A 136 -5.33 5.78 3.74
C LEU A 136 -6.16 4.77 4.53
N LEU A 137 -5.91 4.69 5.83
CA LEU A 137 -6.67 3.89 6.78
C LEU A 137 -7.16 4.78 7.93
N ASP A 138 -8.44 4.75 8.24
CA ASP A 138 -9.01 5.54 9.36
C ASP A 138 -10.05 4.71 10.13
N GLU A 139 -10.26 5.03 11.41
CA GLU A 139 -11.24 4.35 12.25
C GLU A 139 -12.70 4.79 11.99
N ASN A 140 -12.91 5.83 11.20
CA ASN A 140 -14.22 6.43 10.99
C ASN A 140 -14.71 6.18 9.55
N GLU A 141 -15.59 5.20 9.39
CA GLU A 141 -16.23 4.83 8.13
C GLU A 141 -16.89 6.04 7.42
N TYR A 142 -17.58 6.92 8.15
CA TYR A 142 -18.23 8.09 7.54
C TYR A 142 -17.23 9.09 6.97
N ARG A 143 -16.09 9.29 7.65
CA ARG A 143 -15.03 10.17 7.15
C ARG A 143 -14.38 9.59 5.88
N ILE A 144 -14.15 8.28 5.85
CA ILE A 144 -13.64 7.58 4.67
C ILE A 144 -14.62 7.74 3.51
N PHE A 145 -15.91 7.44 3.72
CA PHE A 145 -16.95 7.55 2.70
C PHE A 145 -17.03 8.99 2.11
N ASP A 146 -17.08 10.02 2.98
CA ASP A 146 -17.15 11.41 2.53
C ASP A 146 -15.87 11.85 1.80
N PHE A 147 -14.72 11.34 2.23
CA PHE A 147 -13.44 11.63 1.60
C PHE A 147 -13.36 11.03 0.19
N GLU A 148 -13.70 9.76 0.02
CA GLU A 148 -13.73 9.09 -1.29
C GLU A 148 -14.75 9.73 -2.23
N LYS A 149 -15.94 10.06 -1.74
CA LYS A 149 -16.99 10.74 -2.51
C LYS A 149 -16.54 12.11 -3.02
N SER A 150 -15.79 12.84 -2.21
CA SER A 150 -15.28 14.19 -2.54
C SER A 150 -14.04 14.15 -3.41
N ASN A 151 -13.30 13.03 -3.41
CA ASN A 151 -12.02 12.86 -4.09
C ASN A 151 -11.99 11.55 -4.90
N PRO A 152 -12.69 11.48 -6.05
CA PRO A 152 -12.72 10.27 -6.85
C PRO A 152 -11.32 9.81 -7.28
N GLY A 153 -11.01 8.54 -7.06
CA GLY A 153 -9.73 7.92 -7.42
C GLY A 153 -8.71 7.86 -6.27
N VAL A 154 -9.06 8.35 -5.07
CA VAL A 154 -8.27 8.05 -3.86
C VAL A 154 -8.54 6.62 -3.39
N GLU A 155 -7.58 6.02 -2.73
CA GLU A 155 -7.71 4.69 -2.12
C GLU A 155 -7.71 4.86 -0.61
N ALA A 156 -8.85 4.60 0.03
CA ALA A 156 -9.02 4.73 1.47
C ALA A 156 -9.93 3.61 2.02
N TYR A 157 -9.68 3.18 3.25
CA TYR A 157 -10.44 2.11 3.89
C TYR A 157 -10.66 2.42 5.37
N ASP A 158 -11.82 2.04 5.89
CA ASP A 158 -12.07 2.04 7.32
C ASP A 158 -11.46 0.80 7.97
N VAL A 159 -11.00 0.96 9.20
CA VAL A 159 -10.34 -0.07 10.01
C VAL A 159 -10.92 -0.08 11.41
N GLN A 160 -11.31 -1.26 11.88
CA GLN A 160 -11.81 -1.42 13.25
C GLN A 160 -10.67 -1.66 14.24
N PHE A 161 -10.32 -0.62 15.00
CA PHE A 161 -9.37 -0.77 16.10
C PHE A 161 -10.07 -1.32 17.34
N THR A 162 -9.77 -2.57 17.67
CA THR A 162 -10.35 -3.25 18.84
C THR A 162 -9.65 -2.92 20.16
N THR A 163 -8.45 -2.32 20.09
CA THR A 163 -7.61 -1.98 21.25
C THR A 163 -7.89 -0.58 21.76
N LYS A 164 -7.79 -0.35 23.07
CA LYS A 164 -7.95 0.96 23.72
C LYS A 164 -6.67 1.40 24.38
N VAL A 165 -6.44 2.72 24.44
CA VAL A 165 -5.25 3.31 25.05
C VAL A 165 -5.01 2.77 26.46
N ARG A 166 -6.02 2.70 27.31
CA ARG A 166 -5.89 2.19 28.70
C ARG A 166 -5.40 0.74 28.81
N ASP A 167 -5.55 -0.05 27.74
CA ASP A 167 -5.21 -1.47 27.74
C ASP A 167 -3.75 -1.72 27.31
N TYR A 168 -2.98 -0.65 27.01
CA TYR A 168 -1.63 -0.76 26.48
C TYR A 168 -0.66 -1.63 27.30
N PRO A 169 -0.67 -1.63 28.66
CA PRO A 169 0.25 -2.46 29.40
C PRO A 169 -0.04 -3.95 29.23
N THR A 170 -1.34 -4.31 29.24
CA THR A 170 -1.79 -5.70 29.04
C THR A 170 -1.54 -6.17 27.61
N LEU A 171 -1.74 -5.30 26.62
CA LEU A 171 -1.46 -5.61 25.21
C LEU A 171 0.04 -5.80 24.95
N LEU A 172 0.87 -4.96 25.57
CA LEU A 172 2.32 -5.11 25.48
C LEU A 172 2.82 -6.40 26.12
N LEU A 173 2.29 -6.73 27.30
CA LEU A 173 2.61 -8.00 27.96
C LEU A 173 2.17 -9.19 27.11
N HIS A 174 0.96 -9.17 26.56
CA HIS A 174 0.46 -10.20 25.66
C HIS A 174 1.39 -10.37 24.44
N ALA A 175 1.76 -9.29 23.78
CA ALA A 175 2.65 -9.37 22.62
C ALA A 175 4.03 -9.97 22.99
N ARG A 176 4.55 -9.65 24.18
CA ARG A 176 5.81 -10.21 24.70
C ARG A 176 5.70 -11.69 25.06
N THR A 177 4.53 -12.18 25.45
CA THR A 177 4.34 -13.62 25.75
C THR A 177 4.07 -14.44 24.51
N GLU A 178 3.48 -13.84 23.48
CA GLU A 178 3.08 -14.52 22.25
C GLU A 178 4.00 -14.25 21.05
N PHE A 179 5.19 -13.65 21.30
CA PHE A 179 6.09 -13.23 20.20
C PHE A 179 6.61 -14.39 19.34
N GLU A 180 6.72 -15.60 19.88
CA GLU A 180 7.13 -16.80 19.12
C GLU A 180 5.97 -17.46 18.35
N ARG A 181 4.72 -17.12 18.67
CA ARG A 181 3.52 -17.73 18.08
C ARG A 181 2.72 -16.73 17.27
N ASP A 182 1.89 -15.95 17.92
CA ASP A 182 0.89 -15.12 17.25
C ASP A 182 1.39 -13.70 16.95
N CYS A 183 2.32 -13.20 17.77
CA CYS A 183 2.84 -11.82 17.66
C CYS A 183 4.26 -11.77 17.08
N ARG A 184 4.57 -12.59 16.09
CA ARG A 184 5.91 -12.68 15.47
C ARG A 184 6.27 -11.42 14.68
N PRO A 185 7.57 -11.06 14.62
CA PRO A 185 8.03 -9.92 13.84
C PRO A 185 7.86 -10.10 12.31
N VAL A 186 7.95 -11.34 11.83
CA VAL A 186 7.71 -11.72 10.43
C VAL A 186 6.55 -12.70 10.36
N GLN A 187 5.46 -12.27 9.77
CA GLN A 187 4.24 -13.06 9.62
C GLN A 187 3.31 -12.49 8.56
N ASN A 188 2.35 -13.31 8.11
CA ASN A 188 1.23 -12.82 7.33
C ASN A 188 0.12 -12.35 8.28
N LEU A 189 -0.08 -11.03 8.37
CA LEU A 189 -1.06 -10.40 9.25
C LEU A 189 -2.51 -10.81 8.94
N LEU A 190 -2.83 -11.17 7.71
CA LEU A 190 -4.17 -11.65 7.35
C LEU A 190 -4.62 -12.85 8.19
N PHE A 191 -3.66 -13.68 8.63
CA PHE A 191 -3.91 -14.87 9.44
C PHE A 191 -3.41 -14.74 10.88
N SER A 192 -3.10 -13.51 11.32
CA SER A 192 -2.59 -13.24 12.65
C SER A 192 -3.70 -13.32 13.71
N GLU A 193 -3.43 -14.02 14.79
CA GLU A 193 -4.27 -14.02 15.99
C GLU A 193 -3.73 -13.07 17.09
N CYS A 194 -2.65 -12.34 16.79
CA CYS A 194 -2.11 -11.34 17.69
C CYS A 194 -3.12 -10.20 17.91
N LYS A 195 -3.42 -9.88 19.17
CA LYS A 195 -4.35 -8.79 19.53
C LYS A 195 -3.95 -7.42 19.02
N LEU A 196 -2.69 -7.23 18.65
CA LEU A 196 -2.15 -6.02 18.05
C LEU A 196 -2.18 -6.05 16.52
N GLY A 197 -2.31 -7.21 15.91
CA GLY A 197 -2.35 -7.34 14.45
C GLY A 197 -3.67 -6.80 13.88
N ILE A 198 -3.58 -5.93 12.89
CA ILE A 198 -4.74 -5.54 12.09
C ILE A 198 -4.88 -6.59 10.99
N ASN A 199 -5.94 -7.39 11.01
CA ASN A 199 -6.20 -8.50 10.10
C ASN A 199 -7.51 -8.37 9.30
N ASP A 200 -8.17 -7.21 9.37
CA ASP A 200 -9.43 -6.88 8.69
C ASP A 200 -9.26 -5.94 7.48
N LEU A 201 -8.01 -5.68 7.06
CA LEU A 201 -7.74 -4.93 5.84
C LEU A 201 -8.06 -5.77 4.59
N PRO A 202 -8.35 -5.14 3.44
CA PRO A 202 -8.42 -5.83 2.16
C PRO A 202 -7.17 -6.70 1.91
N ASN A 203 -7.37 -7.98 1.56
CA ASN A 203 -6.30 -8.98 1.50
C ASN A 203 -5.06 -8.55 0.72
N HIS A 204 -5.27 -7.83 -0.39
CA HIS A 204 -4.18 -7.38 -1.24
C HIS A 204 -3.24 -6.37 -0.56
N LEU A 205 -3.67 -5.66 0.49
CA LEU A 205 -2.85 -4.68 1.20
C LEU A 205 -1.71 -5.35 2.00
N TYR A 206 -1.89 -6.60 2.42
CA TYR A 206 -0.84 -7.35 3.12
C TYR A 206 0.30 -7.81 2.20
N GLU A 207 0.07 -7.82 0.89
CA GLU A 207 1.07 -8.25 -0.10
C GLU A 207 1.86 -7.10 -0.72
N ILE A 208 1.43 -5.85 -0.47
CA ILE A 208 2.11 -4.66 -1.02
C ILE A 208 3.45 -4.47 -0.30
N PRO A 209 4.54 -4.33 -1.06
CA PRO A 209 5.85 -4.00 -0.49
C PRO A 209 5.90 -2.52 -0.12
N TRP A 210 5.39 -2.15 1.05
CA TRP A 210 5.33 -0.78 1.52
C TRP A 210 6.71 -0.15 1.63
N ASP A 211 6.92 1.00 0.97
CA ASP A 211 8.16 1.76 1.02
C ASP A 211 8.15 2.80 2.13
N VAL A 212 6.98 3.39 2.38
CA VAL A 212 6.75 4.38 3.43
C VAL A 212 5.46 4.03 4.18
N ILE A 213 5.49 4.13 5.50
CA ILE A 213 4.31 4.00 6.36
C ILE A 213 4.29 5.22 7.30
N LEU A 214 3.17 5.94 7.37
CA LEU A 214 2.93 7.01 8.33
C LEU A 214 1.88 6.58 9.35
N VAL A 215 2.24 6.61 10.63
CA VAL A 215 1.32 6.34 11.75
C VAL A 215 0.94 7.68 12.39
N ASP A 216 -0.21 8.20 11.96
CA ASP A 216 -0.82 9.45 12.47
C ASP A 216 -2.28 9.24 12.92
N GLY A 217 -2.68 8.01 13.08
CA GLY A 217 -3.98 7.54 13.55
C GLY A 217 -3.91 6.14 14.14
N PRO A 218 -4.92 5.73 14.88
CA PRO A 218 -6.04 6.52 15.41
C PRO A 218 -5.60 7.59 16.42
N ARG A 219 -6.54 8.47 16.85
CA ARG A 219 -6.18 9.65 17.66
C ARG A 219 -5.54 9.31 18.99
N GLY A 220 -6.09 8.34 19.72
CA GLY A 220 -5.58 7.93 21.02
C GLY A 220 -5.58 9.04 22.07
N ASP A 221 -6.55 9.97 22.01
CA ASP A 221 -6.64 11.18 22.81
C ASP A 221 -7.22 10.96 24.20
N SER A 222 -7.80 9.79 24.47
CA SER A 222 -8.36 9.42 25.76
C SER A 222 -8.11 7.95 26.09
N PRO A 223 -8.18 7.55 27.37
CA PRO A 223 -7.99 6.15 27.78
C PRO A 223 -8.99 5.17 27.14
N ALA A 224 -10.19 5.65 26.78
CA ALA A 224 -11.24 4.83 26.16
C ALA A 224 -11.19 4.81 24.63
N ALA A 225 -10.41 5.72 24.01
CA ALA A 225 -10.24 5.81 22.58
C ALA A 225 -9.34 4.67 22.04
N PRO A 226 -9.47 4.32 20.75
CA PRO A 226 -8.48 3.51 20.07
C PRO A 226 -7.12 4.22 20.09
N GLY A 227 -6.04 3.45 20.39
CA GLY A 227 -4.66 3.96 20.36
C GLY A 227 -3.90 3.43 19.15
N ARG A 228 -2.73 4.03 18.89
CA ARG A 228 -1.88 3.67 17.74
C ARG A 228 -1.11 2.35 17.91
N MET A 229 -1.35 1.59 18.97
CA MET A 229 -0.65 0.35 19.31
C MET A 229 -0.72 -0.68 18.18
N SER A 230 -1.93 -0.93 17.65
CA SER A 230 -2.13 -1.87 16.54
C SER A 230 -1.54 -1.35 15.22
N ALA A 231 -1.62 -0.05 14.96
CA ALA A 231 -0.99 0.55 13.77
C ALA A 231 0.53 0.43 13.82
N LEU A 232 1.16 0.65 14.98
CA LEU A 232 2.61 0.53 15.20
C LEU A 232 3.09 -0.91 15.04
N PHE A 233 2.37 -1.87 15.65
CA PHE A 233 2.68 -3.29 15.49
C PHE A 233 2.54 -3.73 14.03
N THR A 234 1.42 -3.37 13.38
CA THR A 234 1.16 -3.68 11.98
C THR A 234 2.21 -3.10 11.04
N ALA A 235 2.59 -1.84 11.24
CA ALA A 235 3.66 -1.19 10.46
C ALA A 235 5.01 -1.91 10.62
N ALA A 236 5.33 -2.32 11.85
CA ALA A 236 6.57 -3.06 12.14
C ALA A 236 6.61 -4.43 11.45
N VAL A 237 5.49 -5.17 11.47
CA VAL A 237 5.37 -6.48 10.81
C VAL A 237 5.37 -6.33 9.29
N LEU A 238 4.61 -5.38 8.73
CA LEU A 238 4.59 -5.13 7.28
C LEU A 238 5.98 -4.77 6.74
N GLY A 239 6.73 -3.94 7.48
CA GLY A 239 8.09 -3.56 7.10
C GLY A 239 9.06 -4.75 7.08
N ARG A 240 9.00 -5.64 8.10
CA ARG A 240 9.86 -6.82 8.19
C ARG A 240 9.45 -7.93 7.21
N SER A 241 8.15 -8.12 7.02
CA SER A 241 7.58 -9.14 6.11
C SER A 241 7.60 -8.70 4.64
N LYS A 242 8.11 -7.49 4.34
CA LYS A 242 8.19 -6.95 2.99
C LYS A 242 8.96 -7.88 2.06
N LYS A 243 8.33 -8.32 0.98
CA LYS A 243 9.02 -9.03 -0.10
C LYS A 243 9.98 -8.07 -0.81
N THR A 244 11.25 -8.45 -0.95
CA THR A 244 12.24 -7.64 -1.64
C THR A 244 11.91 -7.57 -3.12
N VAL A 245 11.63 -6.37 -3.62
CA VAL A 245 11.41 -6.08 -5.04
C VAL A 245 12.46 -5.05 -5.46
N ASP A 246 13.16 -5.29 -6.56
CA ASP A 246 14.19 -4.40 -7.10
C ASP A 246 15.28 -3.97 -6.10
N GLY A 247 15.64 -4.87 -5.15
CA GLY A 247 16.63 -4.59 -4.13
C GLY A 247 16.17 -3.67 -3.00
N LYS A 248 14.92 -3.22 -2.98
CA LYS A 248 14.34 -2.40 -1.92
C LYS A 248 14.00 -3.26 -0.71
N THR A 249 14.83 -3.21 0.32
CA THR A 249 14.68 -3.99 1.55
C THR A 249 14.15 -3.15 2.73
N ASN A 250 14.20 -1.83 2.63
CA ASN A 250 13.87 -0.93 3.72
C ASN A 250 12.43 -0.40 3.59
N THR A 251 11.77 -0.22 4.75
CA THR A 251 10.52 0.51 4.90
C THR A 251 10.76 1.68 5.84
N HIS A 252 10.44 2.90 5.39
CA HIS A 252 10.49 4.11 6.19
C HIS A 252 9.19 4.22 6.98
N VAL A 253 9.26 4.15 8.31
CA VAL A 253 8.09 4.28 9.18
C VAL A 253 8.17 5.59 9.93
N PHE A 254 7.18 6.45 9.74
CA PHE A 254 7.04 7.71 10.46
C PHE A 254 5.97 7.56 11.53
N VAL A 255 6.29 8.02 12.74
CA VAL A 255 5.38 7.98 13.89
C VAL A 255 5.18 9.39 14.42
N HIS A 256 4.00 9.93 14.21
CA HIS A 256 3.62 11.23 14.77
C HIS A 256 3.27 11.10 16.25
N ASP A 257 3.47 12.18 17.02
CA ASP A 257 3.30 12.22 18.48
C ASP A 257 4.19 11.22 19.25
N LEU A 258 5.41 10.93 18.77
CA LEU A 258 6.33 9.98 19.39
C LEU A 258 6.67 10.35 20.87
N LYS A 259 6.46 11.61 21.28
CA LYS A 259 6.67 12.04 22.67
C LYS A 259 5.58 11.54 23.64
N ARG A 260 4.43 11.08 23.14
CA ARG A 260 3.39 10.46 23.94
C ARG A 260 3.88 9.10 24.46
N GLU A 261 3.48 8.74 25.68
CA GLU A 261 3.99 7.55 26.35
C GLU A 261 3.74 6.25 25.56
N VAL A 262 2.51 6.06 25.09
CA VAL A 262 2.11 4.85 24.37
C VAL A 262 2.85 4.71 23.05
N GLU A 263 2.89 5.78 22.24
CA GLU A 263 3.57 5.83 20.96
C GLU A 263 5.06 5.55 21.13
N ARG A 264 5.69 6.14 22.14
CA ARG A 264 7.13 5.91 22.44
C ARG A 264 7.38 4.45 22.86
N ILE A 265 6.59 3.90 23.78
CA ILE A 265 6.79 2.53 24.28
C ILE A 265 6.60 1.51 23.15
N PHE A 266 5.54 1.65 22.33
CA PHE A 266 5.28 0.73 21.24
C PHE A 266 6.26 0.89 20.08
N SER A 267 6.73 2.09 19.80
CA SER A 267 7.81 2.31 18.82
C SER A 267 9.12 1.70 19.30
N ASP A 268 9.49 1.87 20.57
CA ASP A 268 10.68 1.27 21.16
C ASP A 268 10.63 -0.27 21.11
N GLU A 269 9.43 -0.87 21.33
CA GLU A 269 9.24 -2.32 21.35
C GLU A 269 9.22 -2.96 19.97
N PHE A 270 8.53 -2.33 18.98
CA PHE A 270 8.27 -2.96 17.70
C PHE A 270 9.06 -2.36 16.53
N LEU A 271 9.36 -1.05 16.54
CA LEU A 271 10.18 -0.42 15.51
C LEU A 271 11.66 -0.37 15.89
N CYS A 272 11.96 -0.41 17.19
CA CYS A 272 13.29 -0.43 17.79
C CYS A 272 14.03 0.91 17.78
N ARG A 273 14.66 1.25 18.90
CA ARG A 273 15.43 2.50 19.03
C ARG A 273 16.60 2.58 18.06
N GLU A 274 17.23 1.46 17.80
CA GLU A 274 18.36 1.34 16.86
C GLU A 274 17.98 1.66 15.41
N ASN A 275 16.69 1.57 15.08
CA ASN A 275 16.14 1.90 13.76
C ASN A 275 15.68 3.36 13.64
N LEU A 276 15.68 4.14 14.74
CA LEU A 276 15.34 5.56 14.72
C LEU A 276 16.49 6.35 14.08
N VAL A 277 16.24 6.89 12.90
CA VAL A 277 17.23 7.63 12.10
C VAL A 277 17.10 9.14 12.25
N GLU A 278 15.91 9.62 12.57
CA GLU A 278 15.63 11.05 12.70
C GLU A 278 14.45 11.30 13.66
N ASN A 279 14.49 12.43 14.36
CA ASN A 279 13.39 12.91 15.18
C ASN A 279 13.20 14.41 14.91
N VAL A 280 12.06 14.78 14.31
CA VAL A 280 11.69 16.15 13.98
C VAL A 280 10.48 16.54 14.83
N ASP A 281 10.63 17.49 15.73
CA ASP A 281 9.59 17.90 16.69
C ASP A 281 9.05 16.73 17.52
N SER A 282 7.93 16.14 17.11
CA SER A 282 7.32 14.95 17.72
C SER A 282 7.15 13.80 16.71
N LEU A 283 7.73 13.94 15.51
CA LEU A 283 7.73 12.91 14.49
C LEU A 283 9.03 12.07 14.59
N GLY A 284 8.89 10.78 14.87
CA GLY A 284 10.00 9.84 14.77
C GLY A 284 10.05 9.20 13.39
N HIS A 285 11.22 9.10 12.79
CA HIS A 285 11.48 8.42 11.53
C HIS A 285 12.35 7.19 11.78
N PHE A 286 11.79 6.03 11.53
CA PHE A 286 12.43 4.72 11.66
C PHE A 286 12.67 4.11 10.28
N VAL A 287 13.76 3.34 10.16
CA VAL A 287 14.04 2.55 8.95
C VAL A 287 14.06 1.08 9.33
N VAL A 288 12.98 0.39 8.98
CA VAL A 288 12.77 -1.03 9.25
C VAL A 288 13.25 -1.82 8.04
N ARG A 289 14.16 -2.77 8.27
CA ARG A 289 14.68 -3.64 7.22
C ARG A 289 13.80 -4.89 7.10
N SER A 290 13.55 -5.33 5.86
CA SER A 290 12.90 -6.60 5.60
C SER A 290 13.80 -7.77 6.01
N GLU A 291 13.19 -8.79 6.58
CA GLU A 291 13.85 -9.98 7.11
C GLU A 291 13.35 -11.19 6.32
N ARG A 292 14.21 -12.20 6.19
CA ARG A 292 13.82 -13.42 5.48
C ARG A 292 13.10 -14.35 6.46
N GLU A 293 12.02 -14.97 6.03
CA GLU A 293 11.21 -15.91 6.83
C GLU A 293 12.03 -17.11 7.38
N ASN A 294 13.19 -17.40 6.79
CA ASN A 294 14.09 -18.50 7.19
C ASN A 294 15.19 -18.08 8.20
N GLU A 295 15.32 -16.79 8.50
CA GLU A 295 16.16 -16.35 9.60
C GLU A 295 15.34 -16.54 10.87
N ALA A 296 15.84 -17.33 11.84
CA ALA A 296 15.18 -17.58 13.11
C ALA A 296 15.16 -16.29 13.95
N ILE A 297 14.35 -15.31 13.53
CA ILE A 297 14.18 -14.05 14.22
C ILE A 297 13.10 -14.26 15.26
N SER A 298 13.56 -14.35 16.50
CA SER A 298 12.69 -14.54 17.65
C SER A 298 12.21 -13.23 18.26
N GLU A 299 12.83 -12.09 17.94
CA GLU A 299 12.54 -10.80 18.57
C GLU A 299 12.47 -9.65 17.57
N PHE A 300 11.68 -8.61 17.89
CA PHE A 300 11.60 -7.40 17.06
C PHE A 300 12.90 -6.59 17.07
N CYS A 301 13.59 -6.54 18.21
CA CYS A 301 14.73 -5.65 18.44
C CYS A 301 15.94 -6.42 18.97
N ALA A 302 17.13 -6.07 18.48
CA ALA A 302 18.38 -6.65 18.92
C ALA A 302 18.81 -6.16 20.32
N SER A 303 18.35 -4.98 20.74
CA SER A 303 18.68 -4.39 22.05
C SER A 303 17.76 -4.89 23.15
N PRO A 304 18.25 -5.04 24.41
CA PRO A 304 17.44 -5.53 25.52
C PRO A 304 16.22 -4.61 25.77
N ARG A 305 15.08 -5.24 26.00
CA ARG A 305 13.80 -4.57 26.25
C ARG A 305 13.86 -3.73 27.53
N SER A 306 13.34 -2.52 27.49
CA SER A 306 13.20 -1.70 28.69
C SER A 306 12.24 -2.38 29.68
N PRO A 307 12.57 -2.47 30.98
CA PRO A 307 11.66 -3.00 31.99
C PRO A 307 10.38 -2.14 32.05
N LEU A 308 9.21 -2.80 32.15
CA LEU A 308 7.95 -2.11 32.39
C LEU A 308 8.02 -1.43 33.76
N SER A 309 8.15 -0.11 33.81
CA SER A 309 7.91 0.64 35.02
C SER A 309 6.39 0.68 35.25
N LEU A 310 5.84 -0.33 35.91
CA LEU A 310 4.51 -0.25 36.49
C LEU A 310 4.60 0.80 37.61
N SER A 311 4.24 2.05 37.31
CA SER A 311 3.96 3.02 38.36
C SER A 311 2.71 2.54 39.09
N SER A 312 2.93 1.94 40.26
CA SER A 312 1.88 1.68 41.23
C SER A 312 1.34 3.04 41.70
N SER A 313 0.27 3.50 41.06
CA SER A 313 -0.56 4.55 41.64
C SER A 313 -1.42 3.87 42.71
N SER A 314 -0.98 3.99 43.93
CA SER A 314 -1.76 3.81 45.16
C SER A 314 -2.79 4.91 45.29
#